data_15fa34001391bdc256cf5bac0635346b
#
_entry.id   15fa34001391bdc256cf5bac0635346b
#
_cell.length_a   1.000
_cell.length_b   1.000
_cell.length_c   1.000
_cell.angle_alpha   90.00
_cell.angle_beta   90.00
_cell.angle_gamma   90.00
#
_symmetry.space_group_name_H-M   'P 1'
#
loop_
_entity.id
_entity.type
_entity.pdbx_description
1 polymer ?
#
loop_
_entity_poly.entity_id
_entity_poly.type
_entity_poly.pdbx_seq_one_letter_code
_entity_poly.pdbx_strand_id
1 'polypeptide(L)'
;KIKSMSLKELYSSSPLGMVSSVLYGTIQSALFTLLAVYAAAMNFSIFDISLVTFMLGISGAISQYPVGYISDKFDRRKVIIYSTFGAAIFAFFAIFSGGTMYLPEGLGSSKFWFYFFLVAFSMCSLPMFSLILAHTNDFITRDKFVAAGAGLQFAFGLGAISGPFLCSLFMDLVGNNGFFVFLIIFHCLIGVFAVYRMKIRPSEENPDSQFVAVPTTITPVGMELNPTTEPIEEPEKIK
;
A
#
# COMPACT_ATOMS: atom_id res chain seq x y z
N LYS A 1 11.85 -18.56 20.23
CA LYS A 1 10.52 -19.19 20.00
C LYS A 1 9.57 -18.11 19.52
N ILE A 2 8.94 -18.35 18.36
CA ILE A 2 7.88 -17.48 17.82
C ILE A 2 6.71 -17.50 18.78
N LYS A 3 6.29 -16.32 19.23
CA LYS A 3 5.11 -16.18 20.09
C LYS A 3 3.88 -15.91 19.26
N SER A 4 2.76 -16.51 19.64
CA SER A 4 1.46 -16.20 19.06
C SER A 4 0.99 -14.80 19.47
N MET A 5 0.23 -14.14 18.59
CA MET A 5 -0.39 -12.85 18.81
C MET A 5 -1.86 -12.88 18.39
N SER A 6 -2.77 -12.46 19.23
CA SER A 6 -4.18 -12.38 18.87
C SER A 6 -4.46 -11.11 18.03
N LEU A 7 -5.51 -11.12 17.21
CA LEU A 7 -5.93 -9.92 16.45
C LEU A 7 -6.28 -8.74 17.37
N LYS A 8 -6.82 -8.99 18.55
CA LYS A 8 -7.10 -7.96 19.56
C LYS A 8 -5.82 -7.33 20.09
N GLU A 9 -4.81 -8.15 20.35
CA GLU A 9 -3.50 -7.70 20.79
C GLU A 9 -2.80 -6.89 19.68
N LEU A 10 -2.86 -7.37 18.45
CA LEU A 10 -2.32 -6.65 17.28
C LEU A 10 -2.99 -5.28 17.11
N TYR A 11 -4.32 -5.22 17.21
CA TYR A 11 -5.05 -3.96 17.14
C TYR A 11 -4.68 -3.01 18.28
N SER A 12 -4.52 -3.49 19.52
CA SER A 12 -4.11 -2.64 20.65
C SER A 12 -2.67 -2.15 20.50
N SER A 13 -1.78 -2.96 19.94
CA SER A 13 -0.37 -2.58 19.71
C SER A 13 -0.23 -1.58 18.56
N SER A 14 -0.85 -1.86 17.40
CA SER A 14 -0.78 -1.02 16.21
C SER A 14 -2.16 -0.85 15.54
N PRO A 15 -3.03 0.03 16.08
CA PRO A 15 -4.32 0.31 15.45
C PRO A 15 -4.19 0.85 14.04
N LEU A 16 -3.16 1.68 13.79
CA LEU A 16 -2.87 2.20 12.45
C LEU A 16 -2.53 1.07 11.48
N GLY A 17 -1.66 0.15 11.89
CA GLY A 17 -1.30 -1.01 11.07
C GLY A 17 -2.51 -1.86 10.70
N MET A 18 -3.34 -2.20 11.68
CA MET A 18 -4.51 -3.07 11.47
C MET A 18 -5.56 -2.43 10.55
N VAL A 19 -5.96 -1.19 10.82
CA VAL A 19 -6.96 -0.46 10.02
C VAL A 19 -6.44 -0.19 8.60
N SER A 20 -5.19 0.28 8.49
CA SER A 20 -4.57 0.53 7.19
C SER A 20 -4.43 -0.74 6.36
N SER A 21 -4.19 -1.89 7.00
CA SER A 21 -4.10 -3.19 6.30
C SER A 21 -5.44 -3.58 5.67
N VAL A 22 -6.56 -3.42 6.40
CA VAL A 22 -7.91 -3.65 5.84
C VAL A 22 -8.19 -2.70 4.67
N LEU A 23 -8.01 -1.39 4.88
CA LEU A 23 -8.28 -0.39 3.82
C LEU A 23 -7.38 -0.59 2.61
N TYR A 24 -6.12 -0.95 2.83
CA TYR A 24 -5.19 -1.20 1.74
C TYR A 24 -5.50 -2.49 0.98
N GLY A 25 -5.96 -3.54 1.67
CA GLY A 25 -6.50 -4.74 1.02
C GLY A 25 -7.66 -4.43 0.09
N THR A 26 -8.57 -3.56 0.55
CA THR A 26 -9.70 -3.05 -0.25
C THR A 26 -9.24 -2.30 -1.51
N ILE A 27 -8.22 -1.42 -1.36
CA ILE A 27 -7.62 -0.68 -2.48
C ILE A 27 -6.97 -1.63 -3.48
N GLN A 28 -6.07 -2.47 -3.00
CA GLN A 28 -5.20 -3.27 -3.87
C GLN A 28 -5.97 -4.32 -4.65
N SER A 29 -6.94 -4.99 -4.02
CA SER A 29 -7.77 -5.96 -4.72
C SER A 29 -8.63 -5.32 -5.82
N ALA A 30 -9.21 -4.15 -5.55
CA ALA A 30 -9.94 -3.37 -6.56
C ALA A 30 -9.01 -2.91 -7.70
N LEU A 31 -7.83 -2.40 -7.36
CA LEU A 31 -6.83 -1.95 -8.33
C LEU A 31 -6.47 -3.06 -9.33
N PHE A 32 -6.06 -4.23 -8.83
CA PHE A 32 -5.63 -5.32 -9.71
C PHE A 32 -6.78 -6.02 -10.45
N THR A 33 -8.00 -5.98 -9.90
CA THR A 33 -9.16 -6.61 -10.55
C THR A 33 -9.82 -5.70 -11.58
N LEU A 34 -9.99 -4.40 -11.26
CA LEU A 34 -10.81 -3.50 -12.06
C LEU A 34 -10.03 -2.53 -12.94
N LEU A 35 -8.70 -2.44 -12.81
CA LEU A 35 -7.90 -1.58 -13.70
C LEU A 35 -8.06 -1.97 -15.18
N ALA A 36 -8.04 -3.25 -15.49
CA ALA A 36 -8.24 -3.74 -16.84
C ALA A 36 -9.66 -3.45 -17.37
N VAL A 37 -10.66 -3.57 -16.49
CA VAL A 37 -12.07 -3.25 -16.81
C VAL A 37 -12.21 -1.75 -17.09
N TYR A 38 -11.62 -0.89 -16.24
CA TYR A 38 -11.58 0.55 -16.46
C TYR A 38 -10.92 0.90 -17.79
N ALA A 39 -9.73 0.35 -18.07
CA ALA A 39 -9.00 0.64 -19.31
C ALA A 39 -9.77 0.16 -20.57
N ALA A 40 -10.43 -1.00 -20.50
CA ALA A 40 -11.31 -1.49 -21.54
C ALA A 40 -12.51 -0.56 -21.78
N ALA A 41 -13.15 -0.08 -20.71
CA ALA A 41 -14.26 0.88 -20.78
C ALA A 41 -13.83 2.25 -21.37
N MET A 42 -12.54 2.59 -21.25
CA MET A 42 -11.94 3.78 -21.88
C MET A 42 -11.43 3.53 -23.31
N ASN A 43 -11.82 2.40 -23.94
CA ASN A 43 -11.43 1.99 -25.30
C ASN A 43 -9.91 1.84 -25.49
N PHE A 44 -9.18 1.42 -24.45
CA PHE A 44 -7.78 1.06 -24.58
C PHE A 44 -7.63 -0.26 -25.35
N SER A 45 -6.63 -0.36 -26.19
CA SER A 45 -6.31 -1.63 -26.87
C SER A 45 -5.82 -2.68 -25.86
N ILE A 46 -5.87 -3.94 -26.24
CA ILE A 46 -5.32 -5.04 -25.40
C ILE A 46 -3.85 -4.79 -25.07
N PHE A 47 -3.08 -4.24 -26.01
CA PHE A 47 -1.69 -3.86 -25.79
C PHE A 47 -1.57 -2.76 -24.72
N ASP A 48 -2.37 -1.70 -24.80
CA ASP A 48 -2.37 -0.61 -23.82
C ASP A 48 -2.74 -1.13 -22.41
N ILE A 49 -3.74 -2.02 -22.30
CA ILE A 49 -4.14 -2.64 -21.03
C ILE A 49 -2.99 -3.46 -20.43
N SER A 50 -2.30 -4.24 -21.26
CA SER A 50 -1.14 -5.02 -20.83
C SER A 50 0.01 -4.11 -20.40
N LEU A 51 0.26 -3.03 -21.13
CA LEU A 51 1.29 -2.05 -20.82
C LEU A 51 1.00 -1.33 -19.49
N VAL A 52 -0.24 -0.90 -19.26
CA VAL A 52 -0.70 -0.29 -18.01
C VAL A 52 -0.43 -1.21 -16.81
N THR A 53 -0.81 -2.49 -16.93
CA THR A 53 -0.60 -3.48 -15.86
C THR A 53 0.89 -3.73 -15.61
N PHE A 54 1.69 -3.84 -16.66
CA PHE A 54 3.14 -3.98 -16.57
C PHE A 54 3.79 -2.77 -15.90
N MET A 55 3.47 -1.56 -16.34
CA MET A 55 4.02 -0.32 -15.77
C MET A 55 3.66 -0.15 -14.31
N LEU A 56 2.43 -0.50 -13.92
CA LEU A 56 1.99 -0.49 -12.53
C LEU A 56 2.86 -1.42 -11.67
N GLY A 57 3.06 -2.66 -12.11
CA GLY A 57 3.85 -3.64 -11.36
C GLY A 57 5.31 -3.24 -11.21
N ILE A 58 5.97 -2.86 -12.32
CA ILE A 58 7.40 -2.53 -12.31
C ILE A 58 7.69 -1.24 -11.54
N SER A 59 6.86 -0.20 -11.68
CA SER A 59 7.03 1.05 -10.95
C SER A 59 6.85 0.86 -9.44
N GLY A 60 5.87 0.04 -9.04
CA GLY A 60 5.70 -0.34 -7.65
C GLY A 60 6.89 -1.11 -7.09
N ALA A 61 7.44 -2.06 -7.85
CA ALA A 61 8.63 -2.81 -7.45
C ALA A 61 9.86 -1.88 -7.29
N ILE A 62 10.10 -0.98 -8.25
CA ILE A 62 11.21 -0.01 -8.19
C ILE A 62 11.07 0.92 -6.98
N SER A 63 9.85 1.34 -6.64
CA SER A 63 9.60 2.26 -5.54
C SER A 63 9.81 1.66 -4.15
N GLN A 64 9.83 0.33 -4.01
CA GLN A 64 10.07 -0.34 -2.72
C GLN A 64 11.38 0.12 -2.08
N TYR A 65 12.46 0.21 -2.86
CA TYR A 65 13.75 0.61 -2.34
C TYR A 65 13.78 2.07 -1.83
N PRO A 66 13.47 3.10 -2.63
CA PRO A 66 13.52 4.47 -2.15
C PRO A 66 12.52 4.76 -1.03
N VAL A 67 11.32 4.19 -1.09
CA VAL A 67 10.32 4.35 -0.02
C VAL A 67 10.79 3.69 1.27
N GLY A 68 11.37 2.49 1.18
CA GLY A 68 11.96 1.79 2.32
C GLY A 68 13.07 2.60 2.98
N TYR A 69 14.03 3.08 2.18
CA TYR A 69 15.14 3.89 2.67
C TYR A 69 14.66 5.19 3.38
N ILE A 70 13.64 5.85 2.83
CA ILE A 70 13.05 7.03 3.46
C ILE A 70 12.34 6.65 4.76
N SER A 71 11.62 5.52 4.78
CA SER A 71 10.86 5.08 5.95
C SER A 71 11.76 4.67 7.13
N ASP A 72 12.98 4.21 6.86
CA ASP A 72 13.95 3.88 7.92
C ASP A 72 14.67 5.12 8.49
N LYS A 73 14.61 6.25 7.79
CA LYS A 73 15.25 7.51 8.22
C LYS A 73 14.29 8.52 8.86
N PHE A 74 13.01 8.38 8.57
CA PHE A 74 11.98 9.31 9.03
C PHE A 74 10.87 8.57 9.76
N ASP A 75 10.06 9.28 10.55
CA ASP A 75 8.85 8.72 11.15
C ASP A 75 7.98 8.06 10.08
N ARG A 76 7.83 6.73 10.16
CA ARG A 76 7.09 5.91 9.19
C ARG A 76 5.65 6.37 8.97
N ARG A 77 5.03 6.94 10.00
CA ARG A 77 3.66 7.50 9.89
C ARG A 77 3.61 8.68 8.93
N LYS A 78 4.66 9.53 8.91
CA LYS A 78 4.79 10.62 7.94
C LYS A 78 4.95 10.06 6.52
N VAL A 79 5.74 9.01 6.36
CA VAL A 79 5.93 8.36 5.05
C VAL A 79 4.61 7.76 4.57
N ILE A 80 3.85 7.07 5.44
CA ILE A 80 2.50 6.58 5.14
C ILE A 80 1.58 7.72 4.70
N ILE A 81 1.56 8.84 5.43
CA ILE A 81 0.74 10.03 5.11
C ILE A 81 1.11 10.59 3.74
N TYR A 82 2.40 10.82 3.47
CA TYR A 82 2.84 11.37 2.19
C TYR A 82 2.57 10.40 1.03
N SER A 83 2.78 9.11 1.22
CA SER A 83 2.50 8.09 0.21
C SER A 83 1.00 8.01 -0.09
N THR A 84 0.12 8.02 0.91
CA THR A 84 -1.33 7.93 0.69
C THR A 84 -1.89 9.18 0.01
N PHE A 85 -1.52 10.36 0.47
CA PHE A 85 -1.98 11.60 -0.17
C PHE A 85 -1.33 11.79 -1.55
N GLY A 86 -0.06 11.40 -1.73
CA GLY A 86 0.58 11.37 -3.04
C GLY A 86 -0.14 10.46 -4.02
N ALA A 87 -0.50 9.24 -3.60
CA ALA A 87 -1.31 8.34 -4.41
C ALA A 87 -2.68 8.95 -4.76
N ALA A 88 -3.38 9.56 -3.79
CA ALA A 88 -4.65 10.21 -4.02
C ALA A 88 -4.55 11.37 -5.04
N ILE A 89 -3.50 12.18 -4.95
CA ILE A 89 -3.23 13.29 -5.89
C ILE A 89 -2.97 12.75 -7.30
N PHE A 90 -2.12 11.74 -7.45
CA PHE A 90 -1.83 11.18 -8.77
C PHE A 90 -3.03 10.44 -9.35
N ALA A 91 -3.84 9.76 -8.54
CA ALA A 91 -5.11 9.19 -8.95
C ALA A 91 -6.11 10.26 -9.44
N PHE A 92 -6.15 11.42 -8.77
CA PHE A 92 -6.95 12.56 -9.19
C PHE A 92 -6.53 13.07 -10.57
N PHE A 93 -5.24 13.26 -10.82
CA PHE A 93 -4.76 13.67 -12.14
C PHE A 93 -4.97 12.59 -13.22
N ALA A 94 -4.94 11.30 -12.85
CA ALA A 94 -5.24 10.22 -13.78
C ALA A 94 -6.69 10.27 -14.30
N ILE A 95 -7.66 10.73 -13.50
CA ILE A 95 -9.05 10.95 -13.95
C ILE A 95 -9.10 11.87 -15.17
N PHE A 96 -8.41 13.00 -15.08
CA PHE A 96 -8.43 14.01 -16.15
C PHE A 96 -7.64 13.59 -17.40
N SER A 97 -6.63 12.76 -17.25
CA SER A 97 -5.80 12.28 -18.37
C SER A 97 -6.39 11.06 -19.09
N GLY A 98 -7.35 10.34 -18.49
CA GLY A 98 -7.94 9.11 -19.03
C GLY A 98 -8.93 9.28 -20.21
N GLY A 99 -9.08 10.48 -20.80
CA GLY A 99 -9.89 10.68 -22.01
C GLY A 99 -10.87 11.86 -21.97
N THR A 100 -10.94 12.63 -20.89
CA THR A 100 -11.83 13.77 -20.75
C THR A 100 -11.12 15.13 -20.73
N MET A 101 -9.80 15.15 -20.64
CA MET A 101 -9.05 16.40 -20.63
C MET A 101 -8.56 16.78 -22.00
N TYR A 102 -9.08 17.89 -22.54
CA TYR A 102 -8.42 18.62 -23.62
C TYR A 102 -7.13 19.23 -23.08
N LEU A 103 -6.03 18.48 -23.18
CA LEU A 103 -4.71 19.08 -22.95
C LEU A 103 -4.40 20.07 -24.10
N PRO A 104 -3.76 21.22 -23.80
CA PRO A 104 -3.33 22.14 -24.83
C PRO A 104 -2.50 21.42 -25.91
N GLU A 105 -2.74 21.73 -27.18
CA GLU A 105 -1.95 21.20 -28.29
C GLU A 105 -0.46 21.46 -28.01
N GLY A 106 0.33 20.38 -27.96
CA GLY A 106 1.77 20.44 -27.69
C GLY A 106 2.24 19.78 -26.39
N LEU A 107 1.36 19.38 -25.46
CA LEU A 107 1.73 18.69 -24.21
C LEU A 107 1.75 17.16 -24.31
N GLY A 108 1.74 16.59 -25.51
CA GLY A 108 1.75 15.15 -25.74
C GLY A 108 0.35 14.52 -25.78
N SER A 109 0.29 13.21 -26.01
CA SER A 109 -1.01 12.51 -26.04
C SER A 109 -1.59 12.35 -24.64
N SER A 110 -2.92 12.34 -24.53
CA SER A 110 -3.63 12.07 -23.27
C SER A 110 -3.21 10.73 -22.62
N LYS A 111 -2.88 9.72 -23.44
CA LYS A 111 -2.37 8.42 -22.99
C LYS A 111 -1.03 8.53 -22.28
N PHE A 112 -0.11 9.37 -22.74
CA PHE A 112 1.18 9.58 -22.07
C PHE A 112 0.98 10.08 -20.64
N TRP A 113 0.14 11.08 -20.44
CA TRP A 113 -0.14 11.62 -19.11
C TRP A 113 -0.87 10.63 -18.20
N PHE A 114 -1.77 9.83 -18.78
CA PHE A 114 -2.39 8.74 -18.03
C PHE A 114 -1.37 7.74 -17.52
N TYR A 115 -0.45 7.28 -18.37
CA TYR A 115 0.62 6.37 -17.96
C TYR A 115 1.54 7.01 -16.91
N PHE A 116 1.91 8.27 -17.10
CA PHE A 116 2.74 9.00 -16.16
C PHE A 116 2.09 9.07 -14.77
N PHE A 117 0.83 9.50 -14.69
CA PHE A 117 0.13 9.60 -13.40
C PHE A 117 -0.14 8.23 -12.77
N LEU A 118 -0.39 7.20 -13.57
CA LEU A 118 -0.55 5.84 -13.07
C LEU A 118 0.75 5.27 -12.49
N VAL A 119 1.89 5.51 -13.14
CA VAL A 119 3.22 5.15 -12.63
C VAL A 119 3.49 5.88 -11.32
N ALA A 120 3.27 7.18 -11.26
CA ALA A 120 3.47 7.98 -10.05
C ALA A 120 2.53 7.53 -8.90
N PHE A 121 1.27 7.23 -9.21
CA PHE A 121 0.32 6.61 -8.29
C PHE A 121 0.85 5.29 -7.74
N SER A 122 1.31 4.40 -8.62
CA SER A 122 1.82 3.09 -8.26
C SER A 122 3.04 3.19 -7.34
N MET A 123 3.97 4.09 -7.63
CA MET A 123 5.15 4.32 -6.79
C MET A 123 4.80 4.77 -5.38
N CYS A 124 3.71 5.49 -5.20
CA CYS A 124 3.21 5.90 -3.89
C CYS A 124 2.36 4.82 -3.21
N SER A 125 1.56 4.07 -3.97
CA SER A 125 0.57 3.14 -3.44
C SER A 125 1.14 1.75 -3.13
N LEU A 126 1.90 1.14 -4.05
CA LEU A 126 2.27 -0.28 -3.92
C LEU A 126 3.24 -0.61 -2.76
N PRO A 127 4.15 0.27 -2.29
CA PRO A 127 4.96 0.00 -1.11
C PRO A 127 4.18 0.01 0.21
N MET A 128 2.89 0.36 0.20
CA MET A 128 2.10 0.64 1.40
C MET A 128 2.03 -0.55 2.37
N PHE A 129 1.88 -1.79 1.87
CA PHE A 129 1.81 -2.95 2.75
C PHE A 129 3.10 -3.15 3.55
N SER A 130 4.25 -2.98 2.90
CA SER A 130 5.57 -3.06 3.56
C SER A 130 5.75 -1.94 4.58
N LEU A 131 5.26 -0.71 4.29
CA LEU A 131 5.26 0.40 5.24
C LEU A 131 4.37 0.12 6.46
N ILE A 132 3.17 -0.44 6.25
CA ILE A 132 2.23 -0.82 7.30
C ILE A 132 2.86 -1.88 8.21
N LEU A 133 3.51 -2.90 7.61
CA LEU A 133 4.19 -3.94 8.34
C LEU A 133 5.34 -3.38 9.17
N ALA A 134 6.23 -2.60 8.54
CA ALA A 134 7.35 -1.97 9.23
C ALA A 134 6.89 -1.06 10.37
N HIS A 135 5.84 -0.23 10.15
CA HIS A 135 5.23 0.58 11.19
C HIS A 135 4.67 -0.27 12.35
N THR A 136 4.04 -1.41 12.05
CA THR A 136 3.52 -2.30 13.10
C THR A 136 4.64 -2.89 13.93
N ASN A 137 5.74 -3.27 13.30
CA ASN A 137 6.91 -3.82 13.95
C ASN A 137 7.61 -2.83 14.90
N ASP A 138 7.42 -1.50 14.71
CA ASP A 138 7.92 -0.50 15.66
C ASP A 138 7.30 -0.63 17.06
N PHE A 139 6.11 -1.22 17.17
CA PHE A 139 5.32 -1.29 18.40
C PHE A 139 5.28 -2.68 19.04
N ILE A 140 6.02 -3.63 18.52
CA ILE A 140 6.03 -5.02 19.00
C ILE A 140 7.45 -5.56 19.14
N THR A 141 7.61 -6.61 19.92
CA THR A 141 8.90 -7.28 20.08
C THR A 141 9.16 -8.24 18.93
N ARG A 142 10.43 -8.45 18.59
CA ARG A 142 10.89 -9.21 17.43
C ARG A 142 10.32 -10.64 17.37
N ASP A 143 10.14 -11.29 18.51
CA ASP A 143 9.56 -12.63 18.65
C ASP A 143 8.08 -12.73 18.21
N LYS A 144 7.42 -11.59 18.01
CA LYS A 144 6.02 -11.48 17.53
C LYS A 144 5.89 -11.01 16.07
N PHE A 145 6.99 -10.64 15.39
CA PHE A 145 6.94 -10.08 14.03
C PHE A 145 6.20 -10.99 13.03
N VAL A 146 6.48 -12.30 13.07
CA VAL A 146 5.81 -13.28 12.20
C VAL A 146 4.31 -13.34 12.48
N ALA A 147 3.92 -13.39 13.74
CA ALA A 147 2.52 -13.44 14.14
C ALA A 147 1.76 -12.15 13.78
N ALA A 148 2.41 -10.99 13.94
CA ALA A 148 1.84 -9.71 13.54
C ALA A 148 1.69 -9.61 12.02
N GLY A 149 2.69 -10.04 11.24
CA GLY A 149 2.60 -10.10 9.79
C GLY A 149 1.46 -10.98 9.30
N ALA A 150 1.28 -12.16 9.90
CA ALA A 150 0.15 -13.04 9.61
C ALA A 150 -1.20 -12.38 9.95
N GLY A 151 -1.28 -11.66 11.08
CA GLY A 151 -2.47 -10.92 11.47
C GLY A 151 -2.80 -9.75 10.53
N LEU A 152 -1.79 -9.00 10.10
CA LEU A 152 -1.95 -7.94 9.10
C LEU A 152 -2.36 -8.50 7.73
N GLN A 153 -1.79 -9.65 7.33
CA GLN A 153 -2.17 -10.33 6.09
C GLN A 153 -3.63 -10.80 6.13
N PHE A 154 -4.08 -11.32 7.27
CA PHE A 154 -5.49 -11.67 7.47
C PHE A 154 -6.39 -10.43 7.36
N ALA A 155 -6.03 -9.32 8.02
CA ALA A 155 -6.76 -8.05 7.93
C ALA A 155 -6.81 -7.52 6.49
N PHE A 156 -5.69 -7.59 5.76
CA PHE A 156 -5.61 -7.29 4.34
C PHE A 156 -6.59 -8.13 3.52
N GLY A 157 -6.64 -9.46 3.77
CA GLY A 157 -7.55 -10.38 3.10
C GLY A 157 -9.02 -10.03 3.31
N LEU A 158 -9.40 -9.62 4.54
CA LEU A 158 -10.76 -9.14 4.82
C LEU A 158 -11.12 -7.92 3.97
N GLY A 159 -10.20 -6.96 3.84
CA GLY A 159 -10.37 -5.81 2.95
C GLY A 159 -10.46 -6.24 1.48
N ALA A 160 -9.61 -7.16 1.07
CA ALA A 160 -9.54 -7.61 -0.32
C ALA A 160 -10.84 -8.27 -0.83
N ILE A 161 -11.60 -8.91 0.04
CA ILE A 161 -12.93 -9.47 -0.31
C ILE A 161 -13.90 -8.36 -0.73
N SER A 162 -13.89 -7.23 -0.05
CA SER A 162 -14.85 -6.14 -0.30
C SER A 162 -14.45 -5.20 -1.43
N GLY A 163 -13.15 -5.12 -1.77
CA GLY A 163 -12.59 -4.11 -2.67
C GLY A 163 -13.23 -4.05 -4.04
N PRO A 164 -13.23 -5.15 -4.84
CA PRO A 164 -13.82 -5.13 -6.18
C PRO A 164 -15.31 -4.79 -6.17
N PHE A 165 -16.06 -5.30 -5.18
CA PHE A 165 -17.49 -5.02 -5.04
C PHE A 165 -17.75 -3.53 -4.75
N LEU A 166 -17.05 -2.96 -3.78
CA LEU A 166 -17.21 -1.54 -3.44
C LEU A 166 -16.77 -0.65 -4.60
N CYS A 167 -15.67 -0.97 -5.26
CA CYS A 167 -15.18 -0.18 -6.39
C CYS A 167 -16.15 -0.25 -7.58
N SER A 168 -16.74 -1.42 -7.89
CA SER A 168 -17.76 -1.50 -8.94
C SER A 168 -18.99 -0.66 -8.63
N LEU A 169 -19.41 -0.60 -7.37
CA LEU A 169 -20.51 0.29 -6.94
C LEU A 169 -20.17 1.78 -7.21
N PHE A 170 -18.92 2.19 -6.94
CA PHE A 170 -18.49 3.55 -7.29
C PHE A 170 -18.51 3.80 -8.81
N MET A 171 -18.12 2.80 -9.60
CA MET A 171 -18.18 2.89 -11.06
C MET A 171 -19.63 2.96 -11.57
N ASP A 172 -20.56 2.26 -10.95
CA ASP A 172 -21.99 2.34 -11.29
C ASP A 172 -22.59 3.72 -10.94
N LEU A 173 -22.18 4.31 -9.82
CA LEU A 173 -22.71 5.60 -9.36
C LEU A 173 -22.11 6.82 -10.08
N VAL A 174 -20.82 6.78 -10.41
CA VAL A 174 -20.06 7.93 -10.91
C VAL A 174 -19.61 7.74 -12.37
N GLY A 175 -19.87 6.56 -12.94
CA GLY A 175 -19.33 6.15 -14.24
C GLY A 175 -17.89 5.63 -14.13
N ASN A 176 -17.23 5.44 -15.25
CA ASN A 176 -15.87 4.83 -15.30
C ASN A 176 -14.88 5.49 -14.34
N ASN A 177 -14.95 6.81 -14.17
CA ASN A 177 -14.09 7.55 -13.25
C ASN A 177 -14.30 7.17 -11.77
N GLY A 178 -15.39 6.49 -11.43
CA GLY A 178 -15.64 5.94 -10.10
C GLY A 178 -14.53 5.02 -9.61
N PHE A 179 -13.79 4.38 -10.53
CA PHE A 179 -12.60 3.61 -10.21
C PHE A 179 -11.54 4.46 -9.47
N PHE A 180 -11.15 5.59 -10.04
CA PHE A 180 -10.17 6.47 -9.39
C PHE A 180 -10.73 7.21 -8.19
N VAL A 181 -12.01 7.61 -8.22
CA VAL A 181 -12.69 8.23 -7.06
C VAL A 181 -12.63 7.29 -5.85
N PHE A 182 -12.89 6.00 -6.07
CA PHE A 182 -12.74 4.98 -5.03
C PHE A 182 -11.31 4.94 -4.49
N LEU A 183 -10.31 4.85 -5.36
CA LEU A 183 -8.89 4.82 -4.94
C LEU A 183 -8.52 6.06 -4.13
N ILE A 184 -8.95 7.25 -4.55
CA ILE A 184 -8.70 8.51 -3.85
C ILE A 184 -9.30 8.47 -2.44
N ILE A 185 -10.57 8.11 -2.31
CA ILE A 185 -11.27 8.09 -1.02
C ILE A 185 -10.58 7.13 -0.05
N PHE A 186 -10.27 5.91 -0.48
CA PHE A 186 -9.68 4.92 0.41
C PHE A 186 -8.23 5.26 0.80
N HIS A 187 -7.42 5.87 -0.10
CA HIS A 187 -6.11 6.40 0.27
C HIS A 187 -6.23 7.56 1.25
N CYS A 188 -7.16 8.48 1.02
CA CYS A 188 -7.42 9.58 1.96
C CYS A 188 -7.87 9.07 3.34
N LEU A 189 -8.67 8.01 3.42
CA LEU A 189 -9.06 7.41 4.69
C LEU A 189 -7.85 6.89 5.47
N ILE A 190 -6.90 6.21 4.80
CA ILE A 190 -5.65 5.78 5.44
C ILE A 190 -4.86 7.01 5.92
N GLY A 191 -4.67 8.02 5.06
CA GLY A 191 -3.92 9.22 5.38
C GLY A 191 -4.50 10.01 6.56
N VAL A 192 -5.81 10.23 6.56
CA VAL A 192 -6.53 10.91 7.65
C VAL A 192 -6.42 10.12 8.95
N PHE A 193 -6.61 8.81 8.89
CA PHE A 193 -6.45 7.96 10.07
C PHE A 193 -5.02 7.97 10.60
N ALA A 194 -4.01 7.97 9.72
CA ALA A 194 -2.60 8.09 10.12
C ALA A 194 -2.32 9.43 10.80
N VAL A 195 -2.84 10.55 10.28
CA VAL A 195 -2.73 11.88 10.90
C VAL A 195 -3.38 11.89 12.29
N TYR A 196 -4.58 11.32 12.40
CA TYR A 196 -5.28 11.19 13.69
C TYR A 196 -4.46 10.39 14.71
N ARG A 197 -3.93 9.24 14.30
CA ARG A 197 -3.12 8.38 15.19
C ARG A 197 -1.79 9.04 15.58
N MET A 198 -1.18 9.80 14.69
CA MET A 198 0.05 10.54 14.98
C MET A 198 -0.14 11.60 16.08
N LYS A 199 -1.33 12.18 16.19
CA LYS A 199 -1.66 13.16 17.25
C LYS A 199 -1.90 12.52 18.63
N ILE A 200 -2.29 11.23 18.66
CA ILE A 200 -2.67 10.55 19.91
C ILE A 200 -1.48 9.83 20.55
N ARG A 201 -0.60 9.26 19.75
CA ARG A 201 0.52 8.45 20.23
C ARG A 201 1.84 8.98 19.68
N PRO A 202 2.88 9.16 20.52
CA PRO A 202 4.22 9.51 20.05
C PRO A 202 4.80 8.45 19.12
N SER A 203 5.83 8.82 18.35
CA SER A 203 6.60 7.84 17.57
C SER A 203 7.38 6.95 18.51
N GLU A 204 7.39 5.67 18.24
CA GLU A 204 8.33 4.73 18.83
C GLU A 204 9.34 4.35 17.75
N GLU A 205 10.62 4.38 18.10
CA GLU A 205 11.70 3.89 17.24
C GLU A 205 12.15 2.55 17.80
N ASN A 206 11.94 1.49 17.04
CA ASN A 206 12.44 0.16 17.37
C ASN A 206 13.63 -0.15 16.46
N PRO A 207 14.87 -0.21 16.98
CA PRO A 207 16.06 -0.47 16.17
C PRO A 207 16.04 -1.82 15.46
N ASP A 208 15.23 -2.77 15.95
CA ASP A 208 15.05 -4.09 15.33
C ASP A 208 14.06 -4.07 14.16
N SER A 209 13.32 -2.97 13.98
CA SER A 209 12.29 -2.83 12.96
C SER A 209 12.86 -2.08 11.76
N GLN A 210 13.36 -2.82 10.78
CA GLN A 210 13.78 -2.28 9.48
C GLN A 210 12.70 -2.50 8.43
N PHE A 211 12.66 -1.64 7.43
CA PHE A 211 11.79 -1.84 6.29
C PHE A 211 12.29 -3.02 5.45
N VAL A 212 11.40 -3.97 5.21
CA VAL A 212 11.64 -5.08 4.28
C VAL A 212 10.51 -5.09 3.26
N ALA A 213 10.88 -5.08 2.00
CA ALA A 213 9.91 -5.18 0.90
C ALA A 213 9.28 -6.57 0.91
N VAL A 214 8.00 -6.64 1.24
CA VAL A 214 7.25 -7.91 1.27
C VAL A 214 6.08 -7.86 0.30
N PRO A 215 5.84 -8.92 -0.47
CA PRO A 215 4.65 -9.02 -1.30
C PRO A 215 3.41 -9.18 -0.42
N THR A 216 2.28 -8.67 -0.87
CA THR A 216 0.99 -8.81 -0.18
C THR A 216 0.47 -10.23 -0.12
N THR A 217 1.11 -11.17 -0.82
CA THR A 217 0.81 -12.60 -0.83
C THR A 217 1.79 -13.42 0.00
N ILE A 218 2.62 -12.75 0.85
CA ILE A 218 3.61 -13.45 1.67
C ILE A 218 2.91 -14.42 2.64
N THR A 219 3.46 -15.64 2.74
CA THR A 219 2.97 -16.64 3.69
C THR A 219 3.64 -16.48 5.06
N PRO A 220 3.07 -17.04 6.15
CA PRO A 220 3.74 -17.07 7.45
C PRO A 220 5.16 -17.66 7.39
N VAL A 221 5.36 -18.72 6.60
CA VAL A 221 6.69 -19.32 6.37
C VAL A 221 7.62 -18.35 5.65
N GLY A 222 7.12 -17.60 4.64
CA GLY A 222 7.90 -16.56 3.98
C GLY A 222 8.27 -15.42 4.93
N MET A 223 7.42 -15.12 5.92
CA MET A 223 7.73 -14.13 6.96
C MET A 223 8.84 -14.62 7.91
N GLU A 224 8.96 -15.91 8.17
CA GLU A 224 10.06 -16.48 8.96
C GLU A 224 11.43 -16.31 8.28
N LEU A 225 11.46 -16.28 6.95
CA LEU A 225 12.66 -16.05 6.16
C LEU A 225 13.07 -14.57 6.08
N ASN A 226 12.28 -13.67 6.66
CA ASN A 226 12.60 -12.26 6.69
C ASN A 226 13.80 -12.02 7.65
N PRO A 227 14.87 -11.34 7.22
CA PRO A 227 16.07 -11.11 8.06
C PRO A 227 15.77 -10.42 9.40
N THR A 228 14.69 -9.63 9.46
CA THR A 228 14.28 -8.95 10.71
C THR A 228 13.64 -9.88 11.73
N THR A 229 13.29 -11.11 11.35
CA THR A 229 12.69 -12.11 12.25
C THR A 229 13.72 -13.06 12.86
N GLU A 230 14.93 -13.12 12.31
CA GLU A 230 16.01 -13.96 12.86
C GLU A 230 16.39 -13.49 14.27
N PRO A 231 16.54 -14.41 15.25
CA PRO A 231 17.08 -14.07 16.56
C PRO A 231 18.48 -13.47 16.41
N ILE A 232 18.77 -12.38 17.09
CA ILE A 232 20.16 -11.90 17.22
C ILE A 232 20.90 -12.97 18.00
N GLU A 233 21.85 -13.67 17.39
CA GLU A 233 22.77 -14.52 18.11
C GLU A 233 23.57 -13.64 19.07
N GLU A 234 23.33 -13.79 20.39
CA GLU A 234 24.22 -13.15 21.36
C GLU A 234 25.64 -13.64 21.08
N PRO A 235 26.62 -12.71 20.98
CA PRO A 235 28.02 -13.14 20.78
C PRO A 235 28.37 -14.09 21.91
N GLU A 236 28.82 -15.30 21.54
CA GLU A 236 29.31 -16.29 22.49
C GLU A 236 30.28 -15.60 23.45
N LYS A 237 29.94 -15.55 24.72
CA LYS A 237 30.85 -15.09 25.77
C LYS A 237 32.06 -16.07 25.75
N ILE A 238 33.12 -15.69 25.04
CA ILE A 238 34.39 -16.39 25.10
C ILE A 238 34.80 -16.41 26.59
N LYS A 239 34.79 -17.61 27.18
CA LYS A 239 35.25 -17.86 28.52
C LYS A 239 36.78 -17.91 28.56
#